data_7c1f03d0e4362a863a9199018cee7492
#
_entry.id   7c1f03d0e4362a863a9199018cee7492
#
_cell.length_a   1.000
_cell.length_b   1.000
_cell.length_c   1.000
_cell.angle_alpha   90.00
_cell.angle_beta   90.00
_cell.angle_gamma   90.00
#
_symmetry.space_group_name_H-M   'P 1'
#
loop_
_entity.id
_entity.type
_entity.pdbx_description
1 polymer ?
#
loop_
_entity_poly.entity_id
_entity_poly.type
_entity_poly.pdbx_seq_one_letter_code
_entity_poly.pdbx_strand_id
1 'polypeptide(L)'
;MLKKVFKYDFLAIARVAVPLLSVVLGLGVLNCGLDAILCAKPDIPDRFLWVTWIATSLFVTSYIAIAVLDVIVAIQIYSRYYKSVFTDEGYLTLVLPVSTHRLLLGKFLASSLWIVISAAATVLSIVVSLIPVMVSMGPENTATVVASILRMFTESIEELGVLNFVIQIILSVTVLIENILIVFAGITAGATVMRKHRVIGAVVFVYIANTVQSVMHSIIQGVLTPLILNGDVMMFYTVSNIVQFVIAAVIAVVSYFVTYKIVHRGVNLE
;
A
#
# COMPACT_ATOMS: atom_id res chain seq x y z
N MET A 1 -27.96 2.89 -2.14
CA MET A 1 -27.23 3.06 -3.41
C MET A 1 -25.73 2.90 -3.23
N LEU A 2 -25.07 3.53 -2.24
CA LEU A 2 -23.62 3.38 -1.96
C LEU A 2 -23.17 1.91 -1.89
N LYS A 3 -23.90 1.05 -1.13
CA LYS A 3 -23.61 -0.39 -1.02
C LYS A 3 -23.56 -1.11 -2.37
N LYS A 4 -24.41 -0.71 -3.35
CA LYS A 4 -24.41 -1.33 -4.68
C LYS A 4 -23.18 -0.92 -5.47
N VAL A 5 -22.82 0.38 -5.49
CA VAL A 5 -21.61 0.89 -6.16
C VAL A 5 -20.37 0.20 -5.59
N PHE A 6 -20.22 0.21 -4.27
CA PHE A 6 -19.14 -0.48 -3.57
C PHE A 6 -19.05 -1.96 -3.96
N LYS A 7 -20.17 -2.71 -3.89
CA LYS A 7 -20.19 -4.13 -4.23
C LYS A 7 -19.73 -4.42 -5.65
N TYR A 8 -20.20 -3.64 -6.63
CA TYR A 8 -19.83 -3.84 -8.03
C TYR A 8 -18.37 -3.55 -8.29
N ASP A 9 -17.82 -2.45 -7.77
CA ASP A 9 -16.40 -2.13 -7.92
C ASP A 9 -15.52 -3.13 -7.16
N PHE A 10 -15.92 -3.53 -5.93
CA PHE A 10 -15.23 -4.54 -5.14
C PHE A 10 -15.14 -5.88 -5.88
N LEU A 11 -16.25 -6.38 -6.43
CA LEU A 11 -16.28 -7.64 -7.18
C LEU A 11 -15.54 -7.54 -8.52
N ALA A 12 -15.54 -6.37 -9.15
CA ALA A 12 -14.80 -6.17 -10.39
C ALA A 12 -13.28 -6.25 -10.16
N ILE A 13 -12.78 -5.66 -9.08
CA ILE A 13 -11.38 -5.78 -8.67
C ILE A 13 -11.08 -7.21 -8.25
N ALA A 14 -11.96 -7.87 -7.48
CA ALA A 14 -11.81 -9.23 -6.99
C ALA A 14 -11.45 -10.23 -8.09
N ARG A 15 -12.10 -10.13 -9.26
CA ARG A 15 -11.89 -11.05 -10.38
C ARG A 15 -10.43 -11.13 -10.85
N VAL A 16 -9.67 -10.05 -10.68
CA VAL A 16 -8.27 -9.99 -11.07
C VAL A 16 -7.35 -10.07 -9.85
N ALA A 17 -7.71 -9.41 -8.75
CA ALA A 17 -6.88 -9.37 -7.56
C ALA A 17 -6.81 -10.73 -6.85
N VAL A 18 -7.90 -11.49 -6.76
CA VAL A 18 -7.90 -12.79 -6.06
C VAL A 18 -6.92 -13.79 -6.70
N PRO A 19 -6.92 -14.02 -8.03
CA PRO A 19 -5.90 -14.87 -8.65
C PRO A 19 -4.46 -14.40 -8.40
N LEU A 20 -4.19 -13.10 -8.49
CA LEU A 20 -2.85 -12.55 -8.25
C LEU A 20 -2.41 -12.77 -6.79
N LEU A 21 -3.29 -12.48 -5.83
CA LEU A 21 -3.00 -12.69 -4.41
C LEU A 21 -2.86 -14.17 -4.06
N SER A 22 -3.57 -15.08 -4.74
CA SER A 22 -3.36 -16.52 -4.56
C SER A 22 -1.96 -16.96 -5.01
N VAL A 23 -1.41 -16.33 -6.06
CA VAL A 23 -0.01 -16.54 -6.48
C VAL A 23 0.96 -15.99 -5.43
N VAL A 24 0.69 -14.80 -4.86
CA VAL A 24 1.50 -14.23 -3.76
C VAL A 24 1.58 -15.20 -2.57
N LEU A 25 0.45 -15.75 -2.15
CA LEU A 25 0.41 -16.74 -1.07
C LEU A 25 1.12 -18.05 -1.47
N GLY A 26 0.97 -18.49 -2.72
CA GLY A 26 1.69 -19.65 -3.25
C GLY A 26 3.21 -19.47 -3.25
N LEU A 27 3.70 -18.28 -3.60
CA LEU A 27 5.12 -17.93 -3.48
C LEU A 27 5.60 -17.92 -2.03
N GLY A 28 4.76 -17.51 -1.07
CA GLY A 28 5.08 -17.62 0.35
C GLY A 28 5.29 -19.08 0.80
N VAL A 29 4.44 -19.99 0.34
CA VAL A 29 4.59 -21.43 0.59
C VAL A 29 5.83 -21.99 -0.11
N LEU A 30 6.12 -21.55 -1.34
CA LEU A 30 7.35 -21.93 -2.04
C LEU A 30 8.59 -21.46 -1.27
N ASN A 31 8.60 -20.21 -0.79
CA ASN A 31 9.68 -19.68 0.03
C ASN A 31 9.85 -20.45 1.33
N CYS A 32 8.78 -20.90 1.96
CA CYS A 32 8.84 -21.79 3.12
C CYS A 32 9.64 -23.06 2.80
N GLY A 33 9.42 -23.69 1.63
CA GLY A 33 10.19 -24.86 1.19
C GLY A 33 11.67 -24.54 0.90
N LEU A 34 11.95 -23.39 0.28
CA LEU A 34 13.32 -22.94 0.01
C LEU A 34 14.09 -22.63 1.29
N ASP A 35 13.46 -21.96 2.26
CA ASP A 35 14.04 -21.68 3.57
C ASP A 35 14.35 -22.95 4.36
N ALA A 36 13.49 -23.97 4.26
CA ALA A 36 13.77 -25.27 4.87
C ALA A 36 15.06 -25.90 4.31
N ILE A 37 15.31 -25.78 3.00
CA ILE A 37 16.55 -26.25 2.36
C ILE A 37 17.75 -25.41 2.85
N LEU A 38 17.61 -24.10 2.96
CA LEU A 38 18.66 -23.21 3.41
C LEU A 38 19.01 -23.42 4.90
N CYS A 39 18.02 -23.71 5.73
CA CYS A 39 18.22 -24.04 7.14
C CYS A 39 18.95 -25.38 7.31
N ALA A 40 18.75 -26.33 6.40
CA ALA A 40 19.45 -27.63 6.39
C ALA A 40 20.89 -27.56 5.83
N LYS A 41 21.37 -26.36 5.42
CA LYS A 41 22.69 -26.15 4.79
C LYS A 41 23.89 -26.78 5.56
N PRO A 42 23.96 -26.77 6.90
CA PRO A 42 25.06 -27.37 7.65
C PRO A 42 25.26 -28.87 7.38
N ASP A 43 24.18 -29.57 7.00
CA ASP A 43 24.17 -31.00 6.79
C ASP A 43 24.35 -31.39 5.31
N ILE A 44 24.48 -30.38 4.40
CA ILE A 44 24.62 -30.62 2.97
C ILE A 44 26.10 -30.83 2.63
N PRO A 45 26.47 -32.01 2.05
CA PRO A 45 27.84 -32.26 1.61
C PRO A 45 28.28 -31.25 0.56
N ASP A 46 29.60 -30.90 0.54
CA ASP A 46 30.18 -29.88 -0.35
C ASP A 46 29.84 -30.09 -1.84
N ARG A 47 29.75 -31.36 -2.29
CA ARG A 47 29.37 -31.68 -3.66
C ARG A 47 27.96 -31.20 -4.08
N PHE A 48 27.11 -30.86 -3.10
CA PHE A 48 25.74 -30.37 -3.32
C PHE A 48 25.55 -28.88 -2.99
N LEU A 49 26.61 -28.12 -2.77
CA LEU A 49 26.54 -26.68 -2.49
C LEU A 49 25.82 -25.89 -3.59
N TRP A 50 25.84 -26.39 -4.84
CA TRP A 50 25.07 -25.80 -5.93
C TRP A 50 23.56 -25.76 -5.65
N VAL A 51 23.02 -26.69 -4.86
CA VAL A 51 21.59 -26.70 -4.45
C VAL A 51 21.29 -25.48 -3.60
N THR A 52 22.18 -25.10 -2.67
CA THR A 52 21.99 -23.93 -1.83
C THR A 52 22.07 -22.64 -2.64
N TRP A 53 22.95 -22.57 -3.67
CA TRP A 53 23.01 -21.43 -4.58
C TRP A 53 21.73 -21.26 -5.39
N ILE A 54 21.18 -22.37 -5.92
CA ILE A 54 19.90 -22.34 -6.63
C ILE A 54 18.77 -21.95 -5.68
N ALA A 55 18.69 -22.55 -4.49
CA ALA A 55 17.67 -22.23 -3.51
C ALA A 55 17.71 -20.74 -3.12
N THR A 56 18.89 -20.17 -2.87
CA THR A 56 19.06 -18.75 -2.55
C THR A 56 18.62 -17.85 -3.71
N SER A 57 19.00 -18.18 -4.94
CA SER A 57 18.61 -17.38 -6.11
C SER A 57 17.10 -17.42 -6.35
N LEU A 58 16.46 -18.58 -6.21
CA LEU A 58 15.01 -18.72 -6.32
C LEU A 58 14.28 -17.97 -5.20
N PHE A 59 14.81 -18.03 -3.98
CA PHE A 59 14.27 -17.31 -2.82
C PHE A 59 14.27 -15.79 -3.07
N VAL A 60 15.40 -15.21 -3.47
CA VAL A 60 15.47 -13.77 -3.80
C VAL A 60 14.55 -13.40 -4.95
N THR A 61 14.53 -14.21 -6.02
CA THR A 61 13.68 -13.96 -7.19
C THR A 61 12.19 -14.01 -6.83
N SER A 62 11.78 -14.89 -5.92
CA SER A 62 10.38 -15.00 -5.50
C SER A 62 9.91 -13.79 -4.69
N TYR A 63 10.77 -13.17 -3.85
CA TYR A 63 10.42 -11.91 -3.18
C TYR A 63 10.30 -10.75 -4.17
N ILE A 64 11.17 -10.69 -5.18
CA ILE A 64 11.03 -9.73 -6.27
C ILE A 64 9.70 -9.95 -7.01
N ALA A 65 9.34 -11.21 -7.28
CA ALA A 65 8.07 -11.54 -7.91
C ALA A 65 6.86 -11.12 -7.06
N ILE A 66 6.89 -11.31 -5.74
CA ILE A 66 5.85 -10.82 -4.82
C ILE A 66 5.71 -9.30 -4.93
N ALA A 67 6.81 -8.55 -4.87
CA ALA A 67 6.79 -7.10 -5.00
C ALA A 67 6.20 -6.65 -6.35
N VAL A 68 6.56 -7.31 -7.45
CA VAL A 68 5.99 -7.03 -8.78
C VAL A 68 4.49 -7.33 -8.83
N LEU A 69 4.04 -8.43 -8.22
CA LEU A 69 2.62 -8.78 -8.15
C LEU A 69 1.82 -7.74 -7.35
N ASP A 70 2.34 -7.23 -6.24
CA ASP A 70 1.70 -6.16 -5.47
C ASP A 70 1.56 -4.87 -6.29
N VAL A 71 2.58 -4.51 -7.07
CA VAL A 71 2.50 -3.39 -8.01
C VAL A 71 1.42 -3.63 -9.08
N ILE A 72 1.32 -4.85 -9.62
CA ILE A 72 0.28 -5.20 -10.61
C ILE A 72 -1.12 -5.10 -9.98
N VAL A 73 -1.31 -5.57 -8.75
CA VAL A 73 -2.58 -5.43 -8.02
C VAL A 73 -2.94 -3.95 -7.83
N ALA A 74 -1.98 -3.11 -7.42
CA ALA A 74 -2.19 -1.67 -7.29
C ALA A 74 -2.59 -1.02 -8.63
N ILE A 75 -1.90 -1.36 -9.72
CA ILE A 75 -2.25 -0.89 -11.08
C ILE A 75 -3.67 -1.32 -11.45
N GLN A 76 -4.08 -2.55 -11.13
CA GLN A 76 -5.45 -3.02 -11.42
C GLN A 76 -6.51 -2.25 -10.64
N ILE A 77 -6.26 -1.93 -9.37
CA ILE A 77 -7.16 -1.13 -8.54
C ILE A 77 -7.35 0.26 -9.16
N TYR A 78 -6.27 0.94 -9.52
CA TYR A 78 -6.34 2.28 -10.12
C TYR A 78 -6.86 2.27 -11.56
N SER A 79 -6.51 1.25 -12.34
CA SER A 79 -7.07 1.03 -13.69
C SER A 79 -8.58 0.83 -13.64
N ARG A 80 -9.11 0.16 -12.62
CA ARG A 80 -10.57 0.02 -12.43
C ARG A 80 -11.23 1.37 -12.19
N TYR A 81 -10.62 2.25 -11.38
CA TYR A 81 -11.10 3.61 -11.20
C TYR A 81 -11.12 4.37 -12.53
N TYR A 82 -10.01 4.35 -13.29
CA TYR A 82 -9.91 4.98 -14.59
C TYR A 82 -11.00 4.48 -15.56
N LYS A 83 -11.12 3.18 -15.74
CA LYS A 83 -12.10 2.56 -16.64
C LYS A 83 -13.53 2.92 -16.27
N SER A 84 -13.86 2.92 -15.02
CA SER A 84 -15.22 3.17 -14.53
C SER A 84 -15.65 4.65 -14.57
N VAL A 85 -14.73 5.61 -14.84
CA VAL A 85 -15.01 7.05 -14.89
C VAL A 85 -14.72 7.65 -16.25
N PHE A 86 -13.69 7.18 -16.99
CA PHE A 86 -13.14 7.84 -18.17
C PHE A 86 -13.27 7.01 -19.47
N THR A 87 -13.90 5.84 -19.41
CA THR A 87 -14.20 5.02 -20.62
C THR A 87 -15.72 4.87 -20.80
N ASP A 88 -16.14 4.04 -21.74
CA ASP A 88 -17.55 3.77 -22.05
C ASP A 88 -18.36 3.31 -20.82
N GLU A 89 -17.72 2.59 -19.87
CA GLU A 89 -18.35 2.26 -18.59
C GLU A 89 -18.66 3.52 -17.76
N GLY A 90 -17.87 4.59 -17.93
CA GLY A 90 -18.06 5.87 -17.25
C GLY A 90 -19.36 6.55 -17.64
N TYR A 91 -19.74 6.48 -18.93
CA TYR A 91 -21.03 7.00 -19.38
C TYR A 91 -22.19 6.37 -18.63
N LEU A 92 -22.22 5.03 -18.55
CA LEU A 92 -23.24 4.30 -17.81
C LEU A 92 -23.23 4.63 -16.30
N THR A 93 -22.04 4.81 -15.74
CA THR A 93 -21.87 5.08 -14.31
C THR A 93 -22.32 6.50 -13.93
N LEU A 94 -22.09 7.49 -14.81
CA LEU A 94 -22.45 8.89 -14.58
C LEU A 94 -23.94 9.19 -14.84
N VAL A 95 -24.62 8.40 -15.67
CA VAL A 95 -26.06 8.50 -15.93
C VAL A 95 -26.90 7.90 -14.80
N LEU A 96 -26.28 7.09 -13.91
CA LEU A 96 -27.01 6.53 -12.75
C LEU A 96 -27.53 7.66 -11.84
N PRO A 97 -28.76 7.54 -11.27
CA PRO A 97 -29.33 8.53 -10.36
C PRO A 97 -28.66 8.43 -8.97
N VAL A 98 -27.35 8.58 -8.93
CA VAL A 98 -26.51 8.53 -7.72
C VAL A 98 -25.71 9.82 -7.63
N SER A 99 -25.66 10.46 -6.47
CA SER A 99 -24.82 11.64 -6.29
C SER A 99 -23.34 11.30 -6.51
N THR A 100 -22.60 12.18 -7.17
CA THR A 100 -21.16 12.05 -7.44
C THR A 100 -20.36 11.72 -6.17
N HIS A 101 -20.76 12.27 -5.03
CA HIS A 101 -20.18 11.96 -3.72
C HIS A 101 -20.27 10.48 -3.35
N ARG A 102 -21.47 9.88 -3.49
CA ARG A 102 -21.68 8.45 -3.17
C ARG A 102 -20.93 7.55 -4.16
N LEU A 103 -20.83 7.98 -5.41
CA LEU A 103 -20.07 7.28 -6.43
C LEU A 103 -18.58 7.23 -6.08
N LEU A 104 -17.97 8.39 -5.81
CA LEU A 104 -16.54 8.49 -5.45
C LEU A 104 -16.22 7.75 -4.15
N LEU A 105 -17.07 7.91 -3.12
CA LEU A 105 -16.89 7.20 -1.85
C LEU A 105 -16.97 5.67 -2.02
N GLY A 106 -17.89 5.17 -2.86
CA GLY A 106 -17.98 3.73 -3.13
C GLY A 106 -16.71 3.18 -3.76
N LYS A 107 -16.15 3.90 -4.74
CA LYS A 107 -14.90 3.54 -5.42
C LYS A 107 -13.68 3.63 -4.47
N PHE A 108 -13.61 4.68 -3.70
CA PHE A 108 -12.55 4.89 -2.70
C PHE A 108 -12.55 3.75 -1.66
N LEU A 109 -13.71 3.42 -1.08
CA LEU A 109 -13.82 2.33 -0.10
C LEU A 109 -13.45 0.96 -0.70
N ALA A 110 -13.86 0.69 -1.94
CA ALA A 110 -13.50 -0.56 -2.61
C ALA A 110 -11.99 -0.66 -2.84
N SER A 111 -11.36 0.42 -3.30
CA SER A 111 -9.91 0.50 -3.52
C SER A 111 -9.13 0.38 -2.20
N SER A 112 -9.55 1.10 -1.15
CA SER A 112 -8.91 1.05 0.16
C SER A 112 -8.94 -0.36 0.76
N LEU A 113 -10.08 -1.04 0.66
CA LEU A 113 -10.21 -2.40 1.19
C LEU A 113 -9.32 -3.39 0.44
N TRP A 114 -9.21 -3.28 -0.90
CA TRP A 114 -8.33 -4.15 -1.68
C TRP A 114 -6.84 -3.88 -1.42
N ILE A 115 -6.43 -2.64 -1.17
CA ILE A 115 -5.05 -2.33 -0.76
C ILE A 115 -4.73 -2.97 0.60
N VAL A 116 -5.65 -2.89 1.56
CA VAL A 116 -5.48 -3.55 2.87
C VAL A 116 -5.43 -5.07 2.74
N ILE A 117 -6.29 -5.67 1.90
CA ILE A 117 -6.29 -7.13 1.65
C ILE A 117 -4.96 -7.54 0.99
N SER A 118 -4.46 -6.78 0.00
CA SER A 118 -3.17 -7.04 -0.65
C SER A 118 -2.03 -7.00 0.38
N ALA A 119 -1.94 -5.95 1.17
CA ALA A 119 -0.94 -5.84 2.23
C ALA A 119 -1.01 -6.99 3.24
N ALA A 120 -2.21 -7.40 3.65
CA ALA A 120 -2.40 -8.53 4.54
C ALA A 120 -1.95 -9.86 3.92
N ALA A 121 -2.22 -10.08 2.63
CA ALA A 121 -1.77 -11.28 1.91
C ALA A 121 -0.24 -11.32 1.80
N THR A 122 0.42 -10.20 1.53
CA THR A 122 1.88 -10.09 1.47
C THR A 122 2.50 -10.35 2.85
N VAL A 123 1.97 -9.74 3.91
CA VAL A 123 2.44 -10.01 5.28
C VAL A 123 2.27 -11.49 5.63
N LEU A 124 1.12 -12.09 5.32
CA LEU A 124 0.89 -13.51 5.55
C LEU A 124 1.88 -14.40 4.77
N SER A 125 2.17 -14.05 3.51
CA SER A 125 3.17 -14.72 2.67
C SER A 125 4.56 -14.71 3.32
N ILE A 126 4.97 -13.55 3.85
CA ILE A 126 6.26 -13.39 4.57
C ILE A 126 6.27 -14.22 5.86
N VAL A 127 5.21 -14.15 6.65
CA VAL A 127 5.11 -14.91 7.91
C VAL A 127 5.20 -16.42 7.65
N VAL A 128 4.51 -16.92 6.62
CA VAL A 128 4.58 -18.34 6.23
C VAL A 128 6.00 -18.73 5.82
N SER A 129 6.71 -17.89 5.08
CA SER A 129 8.09 -18.18 4.66
C SER A 129 9.07 -18.30 5.84
N LEU A 130 8.84 -17.60 6.94
CA LEU A 130 9.71 -17.62 8.10
C LEU A 130 9.55 -18.88 9.00
N ILE A 131 8.52 -19.71 8.78
CA ILE A 131 8.26 -20.90 9.62
C ILE A 131 9.47 -21.84 9.72
N PRO A 132 10.18 -22.23 8.64
CA PRO A 132 11.32 -23.12 8.72
C PRO A 132 12.49 -22.53 9.52
N VAL A 133 12.70 -21.22 9.39
CA VAL A 133 13.74 -20.51 10.16
C VAL A 133 13.42 -20.61 11.65
N MET A 134 12.17 -20.37 12.04
CA MET A 134 11.74 -20.49 13.44
C MET A 134 11.89 -21.93 13.96
N VAL A 135 11.51 -22.94 13.16
CA VAL A 135 11.64 -24.35 13.55
C VAL A 135 13.10 -24.76 13.69
N SER A 136 13.98 -24.31 12.78
CA SER A 136 15.42 -24.63 12.83
C SER A 136 16.14 -24.05 14.05
N MET A 137 15.66 -22.91 14.56
CA MET A 137 16.21 -22.29 15.79
C MET A 137 15.89 -23.07 17.07
N GLY A 138 14.92 -23.96 17.05
CA GLY A 138 14.43 -24.68 18.23
C GLY A 138 13.43 -23.87 19.07
N PRO A 139 12.66 -24.54 19.95
CA PRO A 139 11.55 -23.92 20.66
C PRO A 139 11.97 -22.78 21.61
N GLU A 140 13.12 -22.89 22.27
CA GLU A 140 13.63 -21.87 23.19
C GLU A 140 14.04 -20.60 22.45
N ASN A 141 14.75 -20.73 21.33
CA ASN A 141 15.17 -19.60 20.51
C ASN A 141 13.99 -18.97 19.78
N THR A 142 13.03 -19.77 19.31
CA THR A 142 11.79 -19.27 18.72
C THR A 142 10.99 -18.44 19.73
N ALA A 143 10.86 -18.92 20.97
CA ALA A 143 10.18 -18.18 22.02
C ALA A 143 10.91 -16.85 22.34
N THR A 144 12.25 -16.84 22.35
CA THR A 144 13.03 -15.61 22.56
C THR A 144 12.86 -14.62 21.40
N VAL A 145 12.84 -15.08 20.13
CA VAL A 145 12.58 -14.22 18.97
C VAL A 145 11.17 -13.63 19.01
N VAL A 146 10.15 -14.43 19.29
CA VAL A 146 8.78 -13.93 19.44
C VAL A 146 8.69 -12.95 20.61
N ALA A 147 9.31 -13.26 21.73
CA ALA A 147 9.35 -12.38 22.89
C ALA A 147 10.09 -11.07 22.58
N SER A 148 11.19 -11.11 21.81
CA SER A 148 11.91 -9.88 21.40
C SER A 148 11.07 -9.01 20.47
N ILE A 149 10.34 -9.60 19.51
CA ILE A 149 9.40 -8.87 18.66
C ILE A 149 8.30 -8.20 19.52
N LEU A 150 7.70 -8.95 20.44
CA LEU A 150 6.69 -8.38 21.34
C LEU A 150 7.28 -7.28 22.24
N ARG A 151 8.51 -7.48 22.73
CA ARG A 151 9.22 -6.44 23.50
C ARG A 151 9.49 -5.18 22.68
N MET A 152 9.90 -5.29 21.41
CA MET A 152 10.05 -4.12 20.54
C MET A 152 8.77 -3.29 20.45
N PHE A 153 7.59 -3.93 20.38
CA PHE A 153 6.31 -3.22 20.44
C PHE A 153 6.06 -2.57 21.79
N THR A 154 6.29 -3.30 22.90
CA THR A 154 6.06 -2.77 24.25
C THR A 154 7.05 -1.65 24.59
N GLU A 155 8.33 -1.83 24.28
CA GLU A 155 9.38 -0.82 24.44
C GLU A 155 9.08 0.44 23.60
N SER A 156 8.63 0.28 22.35
CA SER A 156 8.20 1.41 21.53
C SER A 156 7.01 2.16 22.14
N ILE A 157 6.10 1.46 22.81
CA ILE A 157 4.97 2.09 23.52
C ILE A 157 5.46 2.77 24.80
N GLU A 158 6.41 2.16 25.52
CA GLU A 158 6.98 2.71 26.75
C GLU A 158 7.86 3.93 26.47
N GLU A 159 8.73 3.86 25.46
CA GLU A 159 9.65 4.95 25.07
C GLU A 159 8.92 6.13 24.42
N LEU A 160 8.01 5.87 23.49
CA LEU A 160 7.29 6.92 22.77
C LEU A 160 6.02 7.37 23.50
N GLY A 161 5.54 6.60 24.47
CA GLY A 161 4.29 6.79 25.17
C GLY A 161 3.07 6.35 24.33
N VAL A 162 2.03 5.89 25.02
CA VAL A 162 0.77 5.41 24.43
C VAL A 162 0.15 6.42 23.46
N LEU A 163 0.26 7.72 23.80
CA LEU A 163 -0.28 8.81 22.99
C LEU A 163 0.38 8.86 21.61
N ASN A 164 1.70 8.81 21.53
CA ASN A 164 2.45 8.83 20.27
C ASN A 164 2.20 7.57 19.44
N PHE A 165 2.05 6.41 20.07
CA PHE A 165 1.69 5.18 19.39
C PHE A 165 0.31 5.28 18.73
N VAL A 166 -0.69 5.83 19.44
CA VAL A 166 -2.03 6.05 18.86
C VAL A 166 -1.98 7.07 17.72
N ILE A 167 -1.23 8.17 17.88
CA ILE A 167 -1.04 9.16 16.82
C ILE A 167 -0.39 8.51 15.59
N GLN A 168 0.58 7.62 15.76
CA GLN A 168 1.26 6.90 14.67
C GLN A 168 0.28 5.99 13.90
N ILE A 169 -0.62 5.30 14.58
CA ILE A 169 -1.67 4.48 13.92
C ILE A 169 -2.60 5.38 13.11
N ILE A 170 -3.09 6.49 13.70
CA ILE A 170 -3.97 7.43 13.01
C ILE A 170 -3.26 8.03 11.79
N LEU A 171 -2.00 8.41 11.93
CA LEU A 171 -1.15 8.91 10.84
C LEU A 171 -1.04 7.88 9.72
N SER A 172 -0.74 6.62 10.02
CA SER A 172 -0.60 5.54 9.03
C SER A 172 -1.88 5.36 8.21
N VAL A 173 -3.05 5.38 8.87
CA VAL A 173 -4.36 5.31 8.19
C VAL A 173 -4.58 6.56 7.33
N THR A 174 -4.23 7.74 7.81
CA THR A 174 -4.40 9.00 7.08
C THR A 174 -3.52 9.05 5.84
N VAL A 175 -2.25 8.63 5.93
CA VAL A 175 -1.32 8.52 4.81
C VAL A 175 -1.81 7.51 3.76
N LEU A 176 -2.40 6.39 4.18
CA LEU A 176 -3.03 5.45 3.25
C LEU A 176 -4.18 6.10 2.47
N ILE A 177 -5.05 6.83 3.16
CA ILE A 177 -6.16 7.59 2.54
C ILE A 177 -5.63 8.65 1.58
N GLU A 178 -4.63 9.42 2.00
CA GLU A 178 -3.95 10.43 1.20
C GLU A 178 -3.42 9.86 -0.11
N ASN A 179 -2.65 8.77 -0.05
CA ASN A 179 -2.04 8.13 -1.23
C ASN A 179 -3.09 7.69 -2.25
N ILE A 180 -4.19 7.10 -1.82
CA ILE A 180 -5.27 6.68 -2.72
C ILE A 180 -5.92 7.89 -3.39
N LEU A 181 -6.20 8.95 -2.62
CA LEU A 181 -6.87 10.15 -3.12
C LEU A 181 -5.98 10.95 -4.07
N ILE A 182 -4.66 11.02 -3.83
CA ILE A 182 -3.70 11.64 -4.74
C ILE A 182 -3.69 10.92 -6.09
N VAL A 183 -3.66 9.59 -6.08
CA VAL A 183 -3.69 8.83 -7.32
C VAL A 183 -5.01 9.05 -8.07
N PHE A 184 -6.15 9.08 -7.36
CA PHE A 184 -7.44 9.40 -7.97
C PHE A 184 -7.46 10.81 -8.57
N ALA A 185 -6.93 11.80 -7.86
CA ALA A 185 -6.83 13.17 -8.33
C ALA A 185 -5.91 13.28 -9.56
N GLY A 186 -4.76 12.62 -9.53
CA GLY A 186 -3.82 12.55 -10.65
C GLY A 186 -4.44 11.93 -11.90
N ILE A 187 -5.10 10.77 -11.76
CA ILE A 187 -5.82 10.12 -12.86
C ILE A 187 -6.91 11.05 -13.42
N THR A 188 -7.70 11.66 -12.54
CA THR A 188 -8.81 12.52 -12.93
C THR A 188 -8.31 13.77 -13.65
N ALA A 189 -7.31 14.46 -13.11
CA ALA A 189 -6.72 15.65 -13.71
C ALA A 189 -6.04 15.32 -15.06
N GLY A 190 -5.22 14.27 -15.08
CA GLY A 190 -4.47 13.87 -16.27
C GLY A 190 -5.39 13.45 -17.42
N ALA A 191 -6.41 12.66 -17.14
CA ALA A 191 -7.38 12.23 -18.16
C ALA A 191 -8.22 13.38 -18.72
N THR A 192 -8.44 14.44 -17.93
CA THR A 192 -9.21 15.62 -18.40
C THR A 192 -8.35 16.63 -19.13
N VAL A 193 -7.09 16.81 -18.74
CA VAL A 193 -6.16 17.76 -19.35
C VAL A 193 -5.65 17.23 -20.68
N MET A 194 -5.22 15.96 -20.73
CA MET A 194 -4.66 15.34 -21.93
C MET A 194 -5.69 14.48 -22.67
N ARG A 195 -6.70 15.11 -23.23
CA ARG A 195 -7.84 14.44 -23.89
C ARG A 195 -7.44 13.43 -24.97
N LYS A 196 -6.43 13.75 -25.79
CA LYS A 196 -5.96 12.88 -26.89
C LYS A 196 -5.18 11.65 -26.38
N HIS A 197 -4.50 11.78 -25.22
CA HIS A 197 -3.66 10.73 -24.63
C HIS A 197 -4.00 10.56 -23.14
N ARG A 198 -5.25 10.26 -22.84
CA ARG A 198 -5.79 10.22 -21.46
C ARG A 198 -4.99 9.32 -20.50
N VAL A 199 -4.56 8.15 -20.97
CA VAL A 199 -3.79 7.21 -20.15
C VAL A 199 -2.41 7.78 -19.81
N ILE A 200 -1.72 8.34 -20.82
CA ILE A 200 -0.41 9.00 -20.62
C ILE A 200 -0.56 10.19 -19.67
N GLY A 201 -1.61 11.00 -19.90
CA GLY A 201 -1.95 12.11 -19.00
C GLY A 201 -2.16 11.65 -17.56
N ALA A 202 -2.95 10.60 -17.35
CA ALA A 202 -3.18 10.04 -16.02
C ALA A 202 -1.86 9.61 -15.34
N VAL A 203 -0.99 8.89 -16.05
CA VAL A 203 0.30 8.44 -15.50
C VAL A 203 1.21 9.63 -15.15
N VAL A 204 1.33 10.61 -16.07
CA VAL A 204 2.18 11.79 -15.85
C VAL A 204 1.67 12.61 -14.65
N PHE A 205 0.36 12.86 -14.56
CA PHE A 205 -0.20 13.64 -13.45
C PHE A 205 -0.12 12.90 -12.12
N VAL A 206 -0.28 11.58 -12.08
CA VAL A 206 -0.04 10.77 -10.88
C VAL A 206 1.42 10.88 -10.45
N TYR A 207 2.37 10.78 -11.39
CA TYR A 207 3.79 10.92 -11.08
C TYR A 207 4.11 12.31 -10.51
N ILE A 208 3.60 13.39 -11.14
CA ILE A 208 3.78 14.76 -10.67
C ILE A 208 3.18 14.92 -9.26
N ALA A 209 1.96 14.43 -9.03
CA ALA A 209 1.29 14.55 -7.75
C ALA A 209 2.07 13.85 -6.62
N ASN A 210 2.54 12.62 -6.87
CA ASN A 210 3.39 11.89 -5.92
C ASN A 210 4.73 12.58 -5.68
N THR A 211 5.35 13.14 -6.74
CA THR A 211 6.62 13.90 -6.59
C THR A 211 6.41 15.14 -5.73
N VAL A 212 5.35 15.91 -5.97
CA VAL A 212 5.02 17.09 -5.15
C VAL A 212 4.78 16.69 -3.69
N GLN A 213 4.02 15.63 -3.44
CA GLN A 213 3.82 15.08 -2.10
C GLN A 213 5.16 14.72 -1.43
N SER A 214 6.01 13.96 -2.10
CA SER A 214 7.31 13.54 -1.56
C SER A 214 8.21 14.72 -1.23
N VAL A 215 8.26 15.73 -2.10
CA VAL A 215 9.02 16.97 -1.88
C VAL A 215 8.47 17.72 -0.66
N MET A 216 7.14 17.86 -0.54
CA MET A 216 6.53 18.51 0.63
C MET A 216 6.90 17.80 1.92
N HIS A 217 6.76 16.48 1.98
CA HIS A 217 7.15 15.69 3.16
C HIS A 217 8.66 15.85 3.47
N SER A 218 9.53 15.83 2.47
CA SER A 218 10.98 16.00 2.65
C SER A 218 11.36 17.38 3.19
N ILE A 219 10.73 18.45 2.69
CA ILE A 219 10.96 19.83 3.19
C ILE A 219 10.58 19.93 4.66
N ILE A 220 9.43 19.36 5.03
CA ILE A 220 8.94 19.40 6.40
C ILE A 220 9.86 18.65 7.35
N GLN A 221 10.29 17.42 6.96
CA GLN A 221 11.26 16.66 7.72
C GLN A 221 12.57 17.45 7.88
N GLY A 222 13.06 18.10 6.81
CA GLY A 222 14.27 18.93 6.86
C GLY A 222 14.15 20.13 7.81
N VAL A 223 12.95 20.75 7.90
CA VAL A 223 12.70 21.86 8.84
C VAL A 223 12.58 21.37 10.29
N LEU A 224 12.01 20.18 10.50
CA LEU A 224 11.83 19.60 11.84
C LEU A 224 13.12 18.98 12.40
N THR A 225 14.02 18.49 11.54
CA THR A 225 15.27 17.84 11.95
C THR A 225 16.14 18.69 12.91
N PRO A 226 16.33 20.01 12.70
CA PRO A 226 17.08 20.83 13.65
C PRO A 226 16.48 20.90 15.06
N LEU A 227 15.17 20.68 15.20
CA LEU A 227 14.51 20.64 16.51
C LEU A 227 14.93 19.40 17.32
N ILE A 228 15.33 18.29 16.64
CA ILE A 228 15.86 17.08 17.29
C ILE A 228 17.24 17.37 17.90
N LEU A 229 18.08 18.08 17.17
CA LEU A 229 19.47 18.32 17.56
C LEU A 229 19.59 19.21 18.80
N ASN A 230 18.52 19.94 19.14
CA ASN A 230 18.50 20.92 20.23
C ASN A 230 17.65 20.52 21.45
N GLY A 231 17.01 19.34 21.47
CA GLY A 231 16.05 19.09 22.52
C GLY A 231 15.58 17.65 22.72
N ASP A 232 14.41 17.53 23.25
CA ASP A 232 13.74 16.30 23.66
C ASP A 232 13.27 15.48 22.43
N VAL A 233 13.82 14.29 22.29
CA VAL A 233 13.51 13.33 21.22
C VAL A 233 12.00 13.03 21.16
N MET A 234 11.37 12.92 22.34
CA MET A 234 9.93 12.63 22.43
C MET A 234 9.08 13.76 21.88
N MET A 235 9.43 15.02 22.20
CA MET A 235 8.76 16.21 21.67
C MET A 235 8.89 16.28 20.15
N PHE A 236 10.06 15.94 19.61
CA PHE A 236 10.28 15.88 18.17
C PHE A 236 9.33 14.87 17.49
N TYR A 237 9.27 13.60 17.96
CA TYR A 237 8.37 12.60 17.38
C TYR A 237 6.91 13.04 17.43
N THR A 238 6.47 13.63 18.55
CA THR A 238 5.10 14.11 18.71
C THR A 238 4.78 15.22 17.70
N VAL A 239 5.63 16.25 17.63
CA VAL A 239 5.45 17.38 16.72
C VAL A 239 5.52 16.93 15.26
N SER A 240 6.50 16.09 14.92
CA SER A 240 6.66 15.54 13.56
C SER A 240 5.42 14.75 13.11
N ASN A 241 4.91 13.85 13.94
CA ASN A 241 3.73 13.06 13.64
C ASN A 241 2.46 13.93 13.50
N ILE A 242 2.27 14.93 14.37
CA ILE A 242 1.13 15.84 14.27
C ILE A 242 1.21 16.68 12.98
N VAL A 243 2.37 17.24 12.67
CA VAL A 243 2.58 18.03 11.45
C VAL A 243 2.34 17.18 10.21
N GLN A 244 2.89 15.95 10.15
CA GLN A 244 2.65 15.04 9.06
C GLN A 244 1.17 14.64 8.92
N PHE A 245 0.47 14.41 10.03
CA PHE A 245 -0.96 14.13 10.03
C PHE A 245 -1.76 15.31 9.44
N VAL A 246 -1.49 16.54 9.86
CA VAL A 246 -2.19 17.72 9.35
C VAL A 246 -1.98 17.88 7.85
N ILE A 247 -0.75 17.67 7.37
CA ILE A 247 -0.42 17.81 5.95
C ILE A 247 -1.08 16.70 5.13
N ALA A 248 -0.98 15.45 5.58
CA ALA A 248 -1.63 14.32 4.93
C ALA A 248 -3.15 14.53 4.85
N ALA A 249 -3.77 15.03 5.92
CA ALA A 249 -5.19 15.37 5.95
C ALA A 249 -5.56 16.49 4.96
N VAL A 250 -4.76 17.55 4.90
CA VAL A 250 -4.98 18.68 3.97
C VAL A 250 -4.84 18.20 2.52
N ILE A 251 -3.79 17.44 2.18
CA ILE A 251 -3.57 16.92 0.83
C ILE A 251 -4.70 15.96 0.45
N ALA A 252 -5.13 15.08 1.35
CA ALA A 252 -6.25 14.17 1.12
C ALA A 252 -7.54 14.93 0.81
N VAL A 253 -7.87 15.95 1.59
CA VAL A 253 -9.06 16.79 1.39
C VAL A 253 -8.98 17.54 0.07
N VAL A 254 -7.86 18.18 -0.25
CA VAL A 254 -7.66 18.90 -1.52
C VAL A 254 -7.80 17.94 -2.70
N SER A 255 -7.15 16.77 -2.66
CA SER A 255 -7.21 15.73 -3.70
C SER A 255 -8.64 15.22 -3.91
N TYR A 256 -9.38 15.02 -2.82
CA TYR A 256 -10.79 14.64 -2.89
C TYR A 256 -11.64 15.73 -3.57
N PHE A 257 -11.48 17.00 -3.17
CA PHE A 257 -12.24 18.10 -3.77
C PHE A 257 -11.90 18.34 -5.24
N VAL A 258 -10.64 18.21 -5.64
CA VAL A 258 -10.20 18.26 -7.04
C VAL A 258 -10.90 17.19 -7.85
N THR A 259 -10.83 15.93 -7.38
CA THR A 259 -11.50 14.79 -8.02
C THR A 259 -13.01 15.02 -8.13
N TYR A 260 -13.64 15.41 -7.01
CA TYR A 260 -15.09 15.67 -6.98
C TYR A 260 -15.50 16.77 -7.97
N LYS A 261 -14.81 17.92 -7.96
CA LYS A 261 -15.14 19.06 -8.79
C LYS A 261 -15.03 18.76 -10.29
N ILE A 262 -14.01 17.98 -10.68
CA ILE A 262 -13.81 17.59 -12.06
C ILE A 262 -14.90 16.60 -12.49
N VAL A 263 -15.14 15.55 -11.71
CA VAL A 263 -16.15 14.53 -12.04
C VAL A 263 -17.57 15.11 -12.01
N HIS A 264 -17.86 16.04 -11.08
CA HIS A 264 -19.19 16.68 -10.97
C HIS A 264 -19.51 17.65 -12.13
N ARG A 265 -18.49 18.32 -12.69
CA ARG A 265 -18.67 19.20 -13.88
C ARG A 265 -19.00 18.45 -15.15
N GLY A 266 -18.95 17.13 -15.12
CA GLY A 266 -19.10 16.26 -16.26
C GLY A 266 -17.77 16.01 -16.96
N VAL A 267 -17.47 14.74 -17.16
CA VAL A 267 -16.31 14.29 -17.94
C VAL A 267 -16.75 14.23 -19.40
N ASN A 268 -16.13 15.06 -20.25
CA ASN A 268 -16.34 14.90 -21.68
C ASN A 268 -15.68 13.59 -22.13
N LEU A 269 -16.50 12.62 -22.51
CA LEU A 269 -16.06 11.27 -22.91
C LEU A 269 -15.80 11.15 -24.43
N GLU A 270 -15.99 12.25 -25.19
CA GLU A 270 -15.66 12.34 -26.62
C GLU A 270 -14.17 12.43 -26.88
#